data_1a4632b86a983895c277e266f0f46adf
#
_entry.id   1a4632b86a983895c277e266f0f46adf
#
_cell.length_a   1.000
_cell.length_b   1.000
_cell.length_c   1.000
_cell.angle_alpha   90.00
_cell.angle_beta   90.00
_cell.angle_gamma   90.00
#
_symmetry.space_group_name_H-M   'P 1'
#
loop_
_entity.id
_entity.type
_entity.pdbx_description
1 polymer ?
#
loop_
_entity_poly.entity_id
_entity_poly.type
_entity_poly.pdbx_seq_one_letter_code
_entity_poly.pdbx_strand_id
1 'polypeptide(L)'
;MLDISELKSYAKVNLFLHVLNKRKDGYHNISSLLSRIDLCDVITITESSKLEIIYKGLQSKEIVDDNILKLFTLLKEKDLIKNFNYKIIIEKRIPIGAGLGGGSSNVATIINVLKDLNIFKDN
;
A
#
# COMPACT_ATOMS: atom_id res chain seq x y z
N MET A 1 -7.50 -15.64 -16.89
CA MET A 1 -7.18 -14.20 -16.97
C MET A 1 -7.55 -13.55 -15.67
N LEU A 2 -6.62 -12.90 -14.99
CA LEU A 2 -6.91 -12.21 -13.75
C LEU A 2 -7.36 -10.78 -14.03
N ASP A 3 -8.51 -10.43 -13.49
CA ASP A 3 -9.02 -9.07 -13.52
C ASP A 3 -9.66 -8.81 -12.15
N ILE A 4 -8.95 -8.06 -11.31
CA ILE A 4 -9.41 -7.66 -9.99
C ILE A 4 -9.71 -6.17 -10.04
N SER A 5 -10.96 -5.81 -9.80
CA SER A 5 -11.41 -4.43 -9.80
C SER A 5 -12.02 -4.04 -8.45
N GLU A 6 -12.03 -2.74 -8.19
CA GLU A 6 -12.70 -2.15 -7.03
C GLU A 6 -12.23 -2.68 -5.66
N LEU A 7 -10.94 -3.03 -5.56
CA LEU A 7 -10.35 -3.29 -4.26
C LEU A 7 -10.28 -1.99 -3.45
N LYS A 8 -10.94 -1.98 -2.31
CA LYS A 8 -10.96 -0.82 -1.41
C LYS A 8 -9.75 -0.85 -0.49
N SER A 9 -9.00 0.22 -0.50
CA SER A 9 -7.84 0.46 0.37
C SER A 9 -8.17 1.62 1.31
N TYR A 10 -8.55 1.29 2.53
CA TYR A 10 -9.17 2.22 3.46
C TYR A 10 -8.18 3.12 4.19
N ALA A 11 -8.61 4.35 4.43
CA ALA A 11 -7.94 5.27 5.35
C ALA A 11 -8.18 4.85 6.81
N LYS A 12 -7.35 5.42 7.69
CA LYS A 12 -7.51 5.30 9.14
C LYS A 12 -7.42 6.68 9.78
N VAL A 13 -7.99 6.81 10.97
CA VAL A 13 -7.78 7.95 11.85
C VAL A 13 -7.24 7.47 13.19
N ASN A 14 -6.35 8.27 13.80
CA ASN A 14 -5.98 8.09 15.19
C ASN A 14 -7.05 8.77 16.07
N LEU A 15 -7.76 8.00 16.86
CA LEU A 15 -8.70 8.55 17.84
C LEU A 15 -7.93 9.22 18.99
N PHE A 16 -6.79 8.64 19.34
CA PHE A 16 -5.76 9.33 20.12
C PHE A 16 -4.38 8.78 19.75
N LEU A 17 -3.35 9.57 20.04
CA LEU A 17 -1.95 9.19 19.89
C LEU A 17 -1.16 9.81 21.03
N HIS A 18 -0.57 8.98 21.87
CA HIS A 18 0.34 9.41 22.92
C HIS A 18 1.76 8.97 22.57
N VAL A 19 2.66 9.94 22.48
CA VAL A 19 4.10 9.67 22.36
C VAL A 19 4.63 9.46 23.78
N LEU A 20 5.18 8.26 24.01
CA LEU A 20 5.71 7.87 25.31
C LEU A 20 7.21 8.20 25.39
N ASN A 21 8.01 7.31 25.93
CA ASN A 21 9.44 7.53 26.11
C ASN A 21 10.22 7.31 24.80
N LYS A 22 11.35 8.00 24.67
CA LYS A 22 12.31 7.76 23.59
C LYS A 22 13.06 6.46 23.82
N ARG A 23 13.15 5.64 22.81
CA ARG A 23 13.89 4.37 22.83
C ARG A 23 15.37 4.60 22.54
N LYS A 24 16.20 3.60 22.87
CA LYS A 24 17.65 3.62 22.60
C LYS A 24 17.97 3.69 21.12
N ASP A 25 17.08 3.18 20.25
CA ASP A 25 17.25 3.19 18.78
C ASP A 25 16.87 4.55 18.14
N GLY A 26 16.49 5.55 18.93
CA GLY A 26 16.07 6.87 18.46
C GLY A 26 14.58 7.01 18.19
N TYR A 27 13.83 5.92 18.14
CA TYR A 27 12.37 5.92 18.02
C TYR A 27 11.70 6.13 19.38
N HIS A 28 10.42 6.45 19.36
CA HIS A 28 9.60 6.59 20.56
C HIS A 28 8.58 5.46 20.67
N ASN A 29 8.31 5.04 21.89
CA ASN A 29 7.14 4.24 22.17
C ASN A 29 5.89 5.10 22.05
N ILE A 30 4.83 4.53 21.48
CA ILE A 30 3.54 5.23 21.35
C ILE A 30 2.41 4.37 21.90
N SER A 31 1.36 5.04 22.34
CA SER A 31 0.06 4.44 22.63
C SER A 31 -0.97 5.11 21.74
N SER A 32 -1.73 4.33 20.99
CA SER A 32 -2.66 4.86 20.01
C SER A 32 -3.88 3.96 19.85
N LEU A 33 -5.01 4.57 19.55
CA LEU A 33 -6.23 3.89 19.11
C LEU A 33 -6.53 4.34 17.69
N LEU A 34 -6.58 3.37 16.77
CA LEU A 34 -6.84 3.60 15.35
C LEU A 34 -8.25 3.14 15.00
N SER A 35 -8.90 3.86 14.10
CA SER A 35 -10.15 3.44 13.50
C SER A 35 -10.05 3.53 11.98
N ARG A 36 -10.52 2.49 11.30
CA ARG A 36 -10.73 2.54 9.86
C ARG A 36 -11.96 3.39 9.56
N ILE A 37 -11.91 4.17 8.49
CA ILE A 37 -13.02 4.97 8.00
C ILE A 37 -13.37 4.59 6.56
N ASP A 38 -14.54 4.99 6.08
CA ASP A 38 -15.02 4.62 4.74
C ASP A 38 -14.27 5.29 3.58
N LEU A 39 -13.55 6.36 3.85
CA LEU A 39 -12.69 6.98 2.83
C LEU A 39 -11.65 5.96 2.37
N CYS A 40 -11.59 5.70 1.07
CA CYS A 40 -10.69 4.69 0.52
C CYS A 40 -10.15 5.08 -0.84
N ASP A 41 -8.94 4.59 -1.15
CA ASP A 41 -8.46 4.49 -2.51
C ASP A 41 -9.06 3.25 -3.17
N VAL A 42 -9.11 3.23 -4.49
CA VAL A 42 -9.59 2.08 -5.25
C VAL A 42 -8.46 1.53 -6.10
N ILE A 43 -8.21 0.24 -5.99
CA ILE A 43 -7.14 -0.45 -6.70
C ILE A 43 -7.74 -1.44 -7.69
N THR A 44 -7.25 -1.38 -8.92
CA THR A 44 -7.59 -2.32 -9.99
C THR A 44 -6.32 -3.00 -10.48
N ILE A 45 -6.38 -4.31 -10.64
CA ILE A 45 -5.24 -5.13 -11.09
C ILE A 45 -5.68 -5.93 -12.32
N THR A 46 -5.00 -5.72 -13.44
CA THR A 46 -5.25 -6.42 -14.71
C THR A 46 -3.98 -7.03 -15.25
N GLU A 47 -4.09 -8.06 -16.07
CA GLU A 47 -2.93 -8.66 -16.73
C GLU A 47 -2.23 -7.66 -17.65
N SER A 48 -0.91 -7.76 -17.72
CA SER A 48 -0.05 -6.94 -18.57
C SER A 48 1.19 -7.73 -18.98
N SER A 49 1.95 -7.22 -19.91
CA SER A 49 3.21 -7.83 -20.34
C SER A 49 4.35 -7.64 -19.32
N LYS A 50 4.19 -6.68 -18.40
CA LYS A 50 5.17 -6.34 -17.36
C LYS A 50 4.46 -5.69 -16.18
N LEU A 51 5.16 -5.54 -15.07
CA LEU A 51 4.66 -4.74 -13.96
C LEU A 51 4.52 -3.27 -14.38
N GLU A 52 3.33 -2.73 -14.21
CA GLU A 52 3.03 -1.32 -14.40
C GLU A 52 2.28 -0.79 -13.17
N ILE A 53 2.63 0.38 -12.70
CA ILE A 53 1.99 1.04 -11.56
C ILE A 53 1.53 2.42 -12.02
N ILE A 54 0.23 2.66 -11.98
CA ILE A 54 -0.38 3.91 -12.44
C ILE A 54 -1.21 4.49 -11.30
N TYR A 55 -0.95 5.76 -10.99
CA TYR A 55 -1.74 6.54 -10.04
C TYR A 55 -2.67 7.49 -10.78
N LYS A 56 -3.92 7.53 -10.36
CA LYS A 56 -4.95 8.44 -10.85
C LYS A 56 -5.63 9.16 -9.67
N GLY A 57 -6.42 10.17 -9.98
CA GLY A 57 -7.26 10.86 -9.01
C GLY A 57 -6.53 11.94 -8.24
N LEU A 58 -6.98 12.17 -7.01
CA LEU A 58 -6.54 13.27 -6.15
C LEU A 58 -5.02 13.21 -5.91
N GLN A 59 -4.35 14.33 -6.16
CA GLN A 59 -2.90 14.51 -5.92
C GLN A 59 -2.01 13.43 -6.56
N SER A 60 -2.50 12.73 -7.58
CA SER A 60 -1.74 11.64 -8.21
C SER A 60 -0.39 12.09 -8.80
N LYS A 61 -0.28 13.36 -9.20
CA LYS A 61 0.96 13.95 -9.73
C LYS A 61 1.94 14.38 -8.63
N GLU A 62 1.50 14.40 -7.38
CA GLU A 62 2.31 14.81 -6.23
C GLU A 62 2.95 13.63 -5.50
N ILE A 63 2.79 12.41 -6.02
CA ILE A 63 3.38 11.21 -5.42
C ILE A 63 4.88 11.23 -5.65
N VAL A 64 5.62 11.60 -4.61
CA VAL A 64 7.08 11.61 -4.59
C VAL A 64 7.62 10.27 -4.12
N ASP A 65 6.90 9.63 -3.20
CA ASP A 65 7.32 8.40 -2.52
C ASP A 65 6.41 7.25 -2.91
N ASP A 66 6.81 6.51 -3.95
CA ASP A 66 6.05 5.37 -4.45
C ASP A 66 6.33 4.11 -3.63
N ASN A 67 5.54 3.91 -2.59
CA ASN A 67 5.70 2.78 -1.68
C ASN A 67 5.41 1.43 -2.35
N ILE A 68 4.55 1.40 -3.36
CA ILE A 68 4.27 0.16 -4.11
C ILE A 68 5.47 -0.21 -4.97
N LEU A 69 6.08 0.76 -5.65
CA LEU A 69 7.32 0.51 -6.40
C LEU A 69 8.44 0.02 -5.48
N LYS A 70 8.60 0.65 -4.31
CA LYS A 70 9.56 0.20 -3.30
C LYS A 70 9.31 -1.22 -2.84
N LEU A 71 8.05 -1.58 -2.61
CA LEU A 71 7.66 -2.95 -2.24
C LEU A 71 8.14 -3.95 -3.31
N PHE A 72 7.79 -3.74 -4.56
CA PHE A 72 8.16 -4.67 -5.64
C PHE A 72 9.67 -4.72 -5.87
N THR A 73 10.35 -3.59 -5.77
CA THR A 73 11.82 -3.54 -5.87
C THR A 73 12.45 -4.42 -4.77
N LEU A 74 12.02 -4.25 -3.52
CA LEU A 74 12.52 -5.04 -2.41
C LEU A 74 12.23 -6.54 -2.56
N LEU A 75 11.01 -6.88 -2.96
CA LEU A 75 10.62 -8.28 -3.14
C LEU A 75 11.41 -8.97 -4.25
N LYS A 76 11.71 -8.25 -5.34
CA LYS A 76 12.53 -8.76 -6.43
C LYS A 76 14.00 -8.88 -6.04
N GLU A 77 14.58 -7.88 -5.41
CA GLU A 77 15.98 -7.90 -4.95
C GLU A 77 16.25 -9.06 -3.98
N LYS A 78 15.28 -9.38 -3.15
CA LYS A 78 15.37 -10.50 -2.19
C LYS A 78 14.88 -11.84 -2.75
N ASP A 79 14.50 -11.87 -4.02
CA ASP A 79 13.99 -13.07 -4.70
C ASP A 79 12.81 -13.75 -3.97
N LEU A 80 11.91 -12.94 -3.42
CA LEU A 80 10.79 -13.41 -2.59
C LEU A 80 9.50 -13.69 -3.37
N ILE A 81 9.40 -13.21 -4.62
CA ILE A 81 8.19 -13.36 -5.43
C ILE A 81 8.47 -13.97 -6.79
N LYS A 82 7.45 -14.66 -7.31
CA LYS A 82 7.37 -15.08 -8.72
C LYS A 82 7.16 -13.85 -9.61
N ASN A 83 7.30 -14.03 -10.93
CA ASN A 83 7.00 -12.95 -11.87
C ASN A 83 5.58 -12.43 -11.66
N PHE A 84 5.45 -11.11 -11.64
CA PHE A 84 4.19 -10.42 -11.50
C PHE A 84 4.01 -9.46 -12.68
N ASN A 85 3.35 -9.96 -13.72
CA ASN A 85 3.12 -9.23 -14.96
C ASN A 85 1.68 -8.70 -14.98
N TYR A 86 1.46 -7.66 -14.18
CA TYR A 86 0.17 -7.02 -14.00
C TYR A 86 0.29 -5.51 -14.00
N LYS A 87 -0.77 -4.87 -14.44
CA LYS A 87 -0.95 -3.43 -14.29
C LYS A 87 -1.76 -3.17 -13.02
N ILE A 88 -1.21 -2.34 -12.15
CA ILE A 88 -1.86 -1.88 -10.92
C ILE A 88 -2.25 -0.42 -11.13
N ILE A 89 -3.54 -0.15 -11.05
CA ILE A 89 -4.08 1.20 -11.14
C ILE A 89 -4.62 1.58 -9.76
N ILE A 90 -4.11 2.65 -9.19
CA ILE A 90 -4.53 3.16 -7.88
C ILE A 90 -5.24 4.50 -8.10
N GLU A 91 -6.54 4.53 -7.88
CA GLU A 91 -7.30 5.77 -7.86
C GLU A 91 -7.22 6.37 -6.45
N LYS A 92 -6.45 7.44 -6.32
CA LYS A 92 -6.23 8.13 -5.06
C LYS A 92 -7.44 8.99 -4.70
N ARG A 93 -8.05 8.70 -3.57
CA ARG A 93 -9.13 9.48 -2.93
C ARG A 93 -8.73 9.94 -1.54
N ILE A 94 -7.78 9.26 -0.91
CA ILE A 94 -7.24 9.62 0.39
C ILE A 94 -6.19 10.72 0.18
N PRO A 95 -6.34 11.90 0.80
CA PRO A 95 -5.35 12.97 0.69
C PRO A 95 -3.95 12.51 1.11
N ILE A 96 -2.94 12.83 0.30
CA ILE A 96 -1.56 12.49 0.54
C ILE A 96 -0.99 13.40 1.63
N GLY A 97 -0.25 12.83 2.56
CA GLY A 97 0.40 13.58 3.64
C GLY A 97 -0.53 14.06 4.75
N ALA A 98 -1.78 13.61 4.76
CA ALA A 98 -2.78 14.04 5.74
C ALA A 98 -2.83 13.20 7.03
N GLY A 99 -1.91 12.26 7.21
CA GLY A 99 -1.90 11.37 8.38
C GLY A 99 -2.96 10.27 8.35
N LEU A 100 -3.59 10.04 7.20
CA LEU A 100 -4.70 9.08 7.05
C LEU A 100 -4.24 7.67 6.61
N GLY A 101 -2.94 7.47 6.47
CA GLY A 101 -2.37 6.14 6.22
C GLY A 101 -2.65 5.54 4.85
N GLY A 102 -2.98 6.36 3.83
CA GLY A 102 -3.34 5.89 2.50
C GLY A 102 -2.25 5.08 1.81
N GLY A 103 -1.01 5.55 1.84
CA GLY A 103 0.12 4.84 1.22
C GLY A 103 0.39 3.48 1.85
N SER A 104 0.37 3.41 3.18
CA SER A 104 0.54 2.14 3.92
C SER A 104 -0.62 1.19 3.66
N SER A 105 -1.85 1.69 3.58
CA SER A 105 -3.03 0.91 3.25
C SER A 105 -2.94 0.32 1.84
N ASN A 106 -2.46 1.09 0.87
CA ASN A 106 -2.24 0.62 -0.50
C ASN A 106 -1.25 -0.56 -0.52
N VAL A 107 -0.13 -0.44 0.18
CA VAL A 107 0.87 -1.52 0.28
C VAL A 107 0.28 -2.76 0.92
N ALA A 108 -0.44 -2.63 2.03
CA ALA A 108 -1.08 -3.75 2.72
C ALA A 108 -2.10 -4.46 1.83
N THR A 109 -2.91 -3.70 1.09
CA THR A 109 -3.89 -4.26 0.14
C THR A 109 -3.19 -5.07 -0.96
N ILE A 110 -2.11 -4.56 -1.53
CA ILE A 110 -1.32 -5.27 -2.55
C ILE A 110 -0.69 -6.55 -1.97
N ILE A 111 -0.11 -6.48 -0.78
CA ILE A 111 0.48 -7.68 -0.14
C ILE A 111 -0.57 -8.78 0.02
N ASN A 112 -1.78 -8.43 0.44
CA ASN A 112 -2.86 -9.40 0.57
C ASN A 112 -3.21 -10.04 -0.78
N VAL A 113 -3.27 -9.27 -1.85
CA VAL A 113 -3.48 -9.80 -3.21
C VAL A 113 -2.37 -10.76 -3.60
N LEU A 114 -1.10 -10.39 -3.37
CA LEU A 114 0.04 -11.27 -3.69
C LEU A 114 -0.04 -12.60 -2.92
N LYS A 115 -0.50 -12.57 -1.67
CA LYS A 115 -0.73 -13.78 -0.88
C LYS A 115 -1.85 -14.63 -1.48
N ASP A 116 -2.99 -14.03 -1.77
CA ASP A 116 -4.16 -14.73 -2.30
C ASP A 116 -3.88 -15.37 -3.67
N LEU A 117 -3.03 -14.73 -4.47
CA LEU A 117 -2.58 -15.24 -5.78
C LEU A 117 -1.42 -16.23 -5.69
N ASN A 118 -0.93 -16.51 -4.49
CA ASN A 118 0.22 -17.39 -4.29
C ASN A 118 1.47 -16.97 -5.08
N ILE A 119 1.74 -15.67 -5.08
CA ILE A 119 2.88 -15.06 -5.82
C ILE A 119 4.18 -15.17 -5.02
N PHE A 120 4.11 -15.23 -3.70
CA PHE A 120 5.30 -15.43 -2.87
C PHE A 120 5.93 -16.79 -3.11
N LYS A 121 7.26 -16.84 -3.11
CA LYS A 121 7.99 -18.09 -3.21
C LYS A 121 7.99 -18.80 -1.85
N ASP A 122 7.88 -20.12 -1.90
CA ASP A 122 8.08 -20.94 -0.71
C ASP A 122 9.56 -20.90 -0.30
N ASN A 123 9.81 -20.72 0.96
CA ASN A 123 11.16 -20.77 1.54
C ASN A 123 11.53 -22.20 1.91
#